data_4c50786746c0413d7704a2cf6b3f958e
#
_entry.id   4c50786746c0413d7704a2cf6b3f958e
#
_cell.length_a   1.000
_cell.length_b   1.000
_cell.length_c   1.000
_cell.angle_alpha   90.00
_cell.angle_beta   90.00
_cell.angle_gamma   90.00
#
_symmetry.space_group_name_H-M   'P 1'
#
loop_
_entity.id
_entity.type
_entity.pdbx_description
1 polymer ?
#
loop_
_entity_poly.entity_id
_entity_poly.type
_entity_poly.pdbx_seq_one_letter_code
_entity_poly.pdbx_strand_id
1 'polypeptide(L)'
;MKVLIINSKKVNAQGRSNVLLLIRRRIGSKVVDMRAKTNIDLDIDRFDIAGKTIKEYRKNIVNTPDVKYNKEQIKKVKDLIAHVENEFNALQDLDQAQGKWLSNVVDRYLFPEKYAPKVENKDIYSLFVEYLDNSDFSEGFKRGNMVVIRAVCRWEQYRRATDTKDFHIDIDTLTNEDIDDFRNYLKAEKQLEMEYPKVFAKIVKNYPECIATDKTSIGDRSGNYVDVFLKKFRAFFSWLRKEKKVTTNTPFEGFKFDGEQYGTPFFLSLSERDMLYHSQMTTAHLEKQKDIFVFQCCVGCRVSDLMTLTSANITSDGVLVYSPIKTYKDGKEQTIARVPLSKTAKELISKYEGIDRKGRLFPFTNSIQYNVDIKKVLKEAGITRLVPIRETMTGKTELRPINEVASSHMARRTFVANLYRETPDPNIISVMSGHVQGSRSFERYRSITDDITRALIDKQEDKL
;
A
#
# COMPACT_ATOMS: atom_id res chain seq x y z
N MET A 1 3.18 22.52 35.97
CA MET A 1 2.80 23.94 35.70
C MET A 1 1.28 24.00 35.56
N LYS A 2 0.63 25.12 35.99
CA LYS A 2 -0.84 25.27 35.80
C LYS A 2 -1.09 26.32 34.73
N VAL A 3 -1.76 25.90 33.64
CA VAL A 3 -2.24 26.81 32.59
C VAL A 3 -3.64 27.31 33.01
N LEU A 4 -3.79 28.61 33.07
CA LEU A 4 -5.05 29.27 33.41
C LEU A 4 -5.73 29.73 32.11
N ILE A 5 -7.05 29.75 32.12
CA ILE A 5 -7.88 30.15 30.98
C ILE A 5 -8.61 31.44 31.36
N ILE A 6 -8.52 32.42 30.49
CA ILE A 6 -9.26 33.67 30.63
C ILE A 6 -9.92 34.02 29.26
N ASN A 7 -10.97 34.80 29.33
CA ASN A 7 -11.63 35.30 28.12
C ASN A 7 -11.02 36.63 27.65
N SER A 8 -11.10 36.87 26.36
CA SER A 8 -10.84 38.19 25.78
C SER A 8 -11.92 39.18 26.24
N LYS A 9 -11.56 40.47 26.37
CA LYS A 9 -12.54 41.54 26.64
C LYS A 9 -13.51 41.76 25.44
N LYS A 10 -13.15 41.31 24.24
CA LYS A 10 -13.99 41.44 23.04
C LYS A 10 -14.89 40.24 22.91
N VAL A 11 -16.16 40.48 22.66
CA VAL A 11 -17.19 39.48 22.36
C VAL A 11 -17.66 39.71 20.91
N ASN A 12 -17.77 38.66 20.15
CA ASN A 12 -18.26 38.74 18.75
C ASN A 12 -19.79 38.85 18.70
N ALA A 13 -20.35 39.07 17.51
CA ALA A 13 -21.80 39.19 17.29
C ALA A 13 -22.62 37.96 17.71
N GLN A 14 -21.97 36.82 17.91
CA GLN A 14 -22.60 35.55 18.34
C GLN A 14 -22.49 35.32 19.86
N GLY A 15 -22.07 36.32 20.64
CA GLY A 15 -21.91 36.17 22.08
C GLY A 15 -20.70 35.38 22.52
N ARG A 16 -19.72 35.15 21.64
CA ARG A 16 -18.52 34.35 21.88
C ARG A 16 -17.30 35.21 22.12
N SER A 17 -16.41 34.76 22.99
CA SER A 17 -15.14 35.40 23.28
C SER A 17 -13.96 34.50 23.06
N ASN A 18 -12.86 35.05 22.54
CA ASN A 18 -11.62 34.30 22.31
C ASN A 18 -11.00 33.82 23.63
N VAL A 19 -10.56 32.56 23.64
CA VAL A 19 -9.84 31.95 24.74
C VAL A 19 -8.41 32.49 24.77
N LEU A 20 -7.98 32.95 25.94
CA LEU A 20 -6.60 33.33 26.21
C LEU A 20 -6.01 32.36 27.23
N LEU A 21 -4.81 31.85 26.97
CA LEU A 21 -4.04 31.09 27.93
C LEU A 21 -3.18 32.04 28.76
N LEU A 22 -3.11 31.79 30.05
CA LEU A 22 -2.29 32.54 31.01
C LEU A 22 -1.46 31.57 31.85
N ILE A 23 -0.16 31.78 31.90
CA ILE A 23 0.73 31.11 32.84
C ILE A 23 1.29 32.19 33.77
N ARG A 24 1.11 31.97 35.07
CA ARG A 24 1.69 32.79 36.13
C ARG A 24 2.71 31.97 36.91
N ARG A 25 3.95 32.37 36.90
CA ARG A 25 5.02 31.68 37.63
C ARG A 25 5.98 32.64 38.29
N ARG A 26 6.67 32.13 39.31
CA ARG A 26 7.73 32.88 40.00
C ARG A 26 9.08 32.44 39.45
N ILE A 27 9.90 33.41 39.04
CA ILE A 27 11.27 33.21 38.59
C ILE A 27 12.15 34.09 39.51
N GLY A 28 12.90 33.47 40.40
CA GLY A 28 13.61 34.17 41.44
C GLY A 28 12.66 35.00 42.34
N SER A 29 12.89 36.29 42.46
CA SER A 29 12.05 37.24 43.22
C SER A 29 10.86 37.81 42.41
N LYS A 30 10.81 37.60 41.09
CA LYS A 30 9.82 38.21 40.19
C LYS A 30 8.69 37.25 39.84
N VAL A 31 7.45 37.76 39.78
CA VAL A 31 6.30 37.04 39.23
C VAL A 31 6.18 37.42 37.75
N VAL A 32 6.18 36.41 36.89
CA VAL A 32 6.07 36.57 35.44
C VAL A 32 4.72 36.03 34.96
N ASP A 33 3.97 36.87 34.26
CA ASP A 33 2.72 36.53 33.59
C ASP A 33 2.97 36.40 32.09
N MET A 34 2.72 35.23 31.52
CA MET A 34 2.73 34.99 30.07
C MET A 34 1.31 34.81 29.57
N ARG A 35 0.96 35.44 28.46
CA ARG A 35 -0.37 35.35 27.85
C ARG A 35 -0.26 34.97 26.37
N ALA A 36 -1.18 34.13 25.88
CA ALA A 36 -1.29 33.79 24.47
C ALA A 36 -2.76 33.76 24.02
N LYS A 37 -3.02 34.30 22.84
CA LYS A 37 -4.31 34.16 22.12
C LYS A 37 -4.36 32.80 21.45
N THR A 38 -5.53 32.14 21.48
CA THR A 38 -5.67 30.78 20.92
C THR A 38 -6.41 30.77 19.59
N ASN A 39 -7.03 31.84 19.16
CA ASN A 39 -7.98 31.89 18.01
C ASN A 39 -9.15 30.88 18.14
N ILE A 40 -9.40 30.39 19.36
CA ILE A 40 -10.53 29.50 19.68
C ILE A 40 -11.56 30.33 20.41
N ASP A 41 -12.79 30.38 19.90
CA ASP A 41 -13.87 31.14 20.50
C ASP A 41 -14.84 30.23 21.24
N LEU A 42 -15.29 30.68 22.45
CA LEU A 42 -16.30 29.99 23.25
C LEU A 42 -17.39 30.99 23.66
N ASP A 43 -18.60 30.47 23.88
CA ASP A 43 -19.66 31.28 24.49
C ASP A 43 -19.22 31.81 25.85
N ILE A 44 -19.56 33.05 26.16
CA ILE A 44 -19.05 33.74 27.35
C ILE A 44 -19.46 33.06 28.65
N ASP A 45 -20.59 32.40 28.68
CA ASP A 45 -21.09 31.63 29.83
C ASP A 45 -20.26 30.36 30.12
N ARG A 46 -19.43 29.93 29.18
CA ARG A 46 -18.50 28.80 29.35
C ARG A 46 -17.25 29.13 30.11
N PHE A 47 -16.96 30.41 30.33
CA PHE A 47 -15.81 30.81 31.15
C PHE A 47 -16.17 30.84 32.64
N ASP A 48 -15.33 30.23 33.46
CA ASP A 48 -15.30 30.42 34.89
C ASP A 48 -14.25 31.47 35.22
N ILE A 49 -14.69 32.74 35.33
CA ILE A 49 -13.79 33.90 35.54
C ILE A 49 -13.06 33.81 36.87
N ALA A 50 -13.72 33.32 37.92
CA ALA A 50 -13.14 33.21 39.28
C ALA A 50 -12.11 32.07 39.30
N GLY A 51 -12.44 30.92 38.78
CA GLY A 51 -11.55 29.74 38.73
C GLY A 51 -10.51 29.81 37.61
N LYS A 52 -10.65 30.74 36.65
CA LYS A 52 -9.83 30.83 35.43
C LYS A 52 -9.76 29.52 34.68
N THR A 53 -10.92 28.90 34.46
CA THR A 53 -11.12 27.61 33.82
C THR A 53 -12.29 27.68 32.84
N ILE A 54 -12.60 26.56 32.17
CA ILE A 54 -13.78 26.39 31.32
C ILE A 54 -14.82 25.54 32.03
N LYS A 55 -16.08 25.98 32.00
CA LYS A 55 -17.23 25.20 32.48
C LYS A 55 -17.57 24.15 31.46
N GLU A 56 -17.44 22.89 31.82
CA GLU A 56 -17.84 21.78 30.95
C GLU A 56 -19.35 21.53 30.95
N TYR A 57 -19.83 20.92 29.89
CA TYR A 57 -21.23 20.48 29.84
C TYR A 57 -21.44 19.21 30.65
N ARG A 58 -22.61 19.06 31.24
CA ARG A 58 -23.03 17.80 31.90
C ARG A 58 -23.15 16.69 30.86
N LYS A 59 -22.91 15.42 31.29
CA LYS A 59 -22.92 14.26 30.37
C LYS A 59 -24.20 14.12 29.54
N ASN A 60 -25.37 14.47 30.11
CA ASN A 60 -26.70 14.23 29.50
C ASN A 60 -27.33 15.49 28.89
N ILE A 61 -26.52 16.50 28.50
CA ILE A 61 -27.07 17.71 27.87
C ILE A 61 -27.54 17.42 26.44
N VAL A 62 -28.66 18.03 26.05
CA VAL A 62 -29.18 17.96 24.68
C VAL A 62 -28.18 18.62 23.73
N ASN A 63 -27.81 17.90 22.66
CA ASN A 63 -26.85 18.38 21.67
C ASN A 63 -27.50 19.34 20.65
N THR A 64 -27.69 20.59 21.04
CA THR A 64 -28.00 21.67 20.10
C THR A 64 -26.75 22.02 19.27
N PRO A 65 -26.89 22.73 18.11
CA PRO A 65 -25.73 23.16 17.31
C PRO A 65 -24.68 23.93 18.13
N ASP A 66 -25.11 24.84 19.03
CA ASP A 66 -24.21 25.62 19.88
C ASP A 66 -23.53 24.75 20.95
N VAL A 67 -24.24 23.79 21.54
CA VAL A 67 -23.64 22.83 22.48
C VAL A 67 -22.59 21.99 21.78
N LYS A 68 -22.88 21.53 20.55
CA LYS A 68 -21.93 20.73 19.74
C LYS A 68 -20.69 21.57 19.42
N TYR A 69 -20.89 22.80 18.95
CA TYR A 69 -19.80 23.75 18.67
C TYR A 69 -18.91 23.93 19.91
N ASN A 70 -19.47 24.34 21.06
CA ASN A 70 -18.69 24.59 22.26
C ASN A 70 -17.98 23.34 22.78
N LYS A 71 -18.57 22.15 22.71
CA LYS A 71 -17.90 20.89 23.06
C LYS A 71 -16.65 20.66 22.22
N GLU A 72 -16.73 20.94 20.93
CA GLU A 72 -15.60 20.81 19.99
C GLU A 72 -14.49 21.83 20.32
N GLN A 73 -14.86 23.09 20.56
CA GLN A 73 -13.89 24.11 20.94
C GLN A 73 -13.25 23.82 22.31
N ILE A 74 -14.02 23.37 23.30
CA ILE A 74 -13.48 22.94 24.61
C ILE A 74 -12.44 21.83 24.43
N LYS A 75 -12.71 20.86 23.55
CA LYS A 75 -11.74 19.81 23.22
C LYS A 75 -10.44 20.40 22.65
N LYS A 76 -10.54 21.30 21.65
CA LYS A 76 -9.37 21.98 21.07
C LYS A 76 -8.54 22.72 22.12
N VAL A 77 -9.20 23.40 23.05
CA VAL A 77 -8.49 24.09 24.14
C VAL A 77 -7.77 23.11 25.06
N LYS A 78 -8.38 21.97 25.38
CA LYS A 78 -7.74 20.93 26.21
C LYS A 78 -6.52 20.32 25.50
N ASP A 79 -6.64 20.02 24.22
CA ASP A 79 -5.54 19.48 23.41
C ASP A 79 -4.37 20.49 23.34
N LEU A 80 -4.67 21.79 23.18
CA LEU A 80 -3.69 22.86 23.20
C LEU A 80 -3.00 23.01 24.58
N ILE A 81 -3.76 22.93 25.68
CA ILE A 81 -3.19 22.97 27.03
C ILE A 81 -2.24 21.80 27.24
N ALA A 82 -2.65 20.58 26.89
CA ALA A 82 -1.81 19.39 26.97
C ALA A 82 -0.51 19.56 26.18
N HIS A 83 -0.60 20.14 24.97
CA HIS A 83 0.59 20.45 24.19
C HIS A 83 1.52 21.46 24.90
N VAL A 84 0.98 22.55 25.43
CA VAL A 84 1.76 23.55 26.16
C VAL A 84 2.43 22.95 27.40
N GLU A 85 1.74 22.06 28.12
CA GLU A 85 2.30 21.37 29.30
C GLU A 85 3.42 20.40 28.91
N ASN A 86 3.28 19.68 27.79
CA ASN A 86 4.31 18.79 27.26
C ASN A 86 5.57 19.58 26.83
N GLU A 87 5.39 20.68 26.08
CA GLU A 87 6.49 21.57 25.69
C GLU A 87 7.22 22.13 26.88
N PHE A 88 6.48 22.54 27.95
CA PHE A 88 7.09 23.01 29.17
C PHE A 88 7.90 21.93 29.89
N ASN A 89 7.36 20.71 29.97
CA ASN A 89 8.04 19.61 30.66
C ASN A 89 9.26 19.09 29.88
N ALA A 90 9.33 19.38 28.60
CA ALA A 90 10.47 19.03 27.74
C ALA A 90 11.64 20.04 27.83
N LEU A 91 11.46 21.18 28.52
CA LEU A 91 12.52 22.18 28.69
C LEU A 91 13.62 21.64 29.61
N GLN A 92 14.87 21.75 29.18
CA GLN A 92 16.04 21.42 29.99
C GLN A 92 16.25 22.42 31.10
N ASP A 93 15.92 23.68 30.84
CA ASP A 93 15.95 24.77 31.78
C ASP A 93 14.60 25.49 31.80
N LEU A 94 13.93 25.43 32.95
CA LEU A 94 12.61 26.02 33.14
C LEU A 94 12.59 27.54 33.03
N ASP A 95 13.73 28.24 33.22
CA ASP A 95 13.82 29.69 33.09
C ASP A 95 13.74 30.15 31.62
N GLN A 96 13.86 29.25 30.66
CA GLN A 96 13.57 29.55 29.27
C GLN A 96 12.08 29.85 29.00
N ALA A 97 11.17 29.36 29.86
CA ALA A 97 9.73 29.64 29.77
C ALA A 97 9.40 31.06 30.35
N GLN A 98 9.78 32.11 29.62
CA GLN A 98 9.49 33.51 29.95
C GLN A 98 9.22 34.34 28.69
N GLY A 99 8.80 35.60 28.87
CA GLY A 99 8.54 36.53 27.77
C GLY A 99 7.48 36.04 26.79
N LYS A 100 7.85 35.83 25.54
CA LYS A 100 6.98 35.38 24.47
C LYS A 100 6.88 33.85 24.36
N TRP A 101 7.52 33.08 25.26
CA TRP A 101 7.56 31.62 25.15
C TRP A 101 6.16 31.00 24.96
N LEU A 102 5.19 31.34 25.82
CA LEU A 102 3.82 30.79 25.70
C LEU A 102 3.16 31.15 24.36
N SER A 103 3.28 32.40 23.93
CA SER A 103 2.71 32.82 22.64
C SER A 103 3.35 32.10 21.45
N ASN A 104 4.66 31.86 21.52
CA ASN A 104 5.38 31.14 20.48
C ASN A 104 4.98 29.62 20.42
N VAL A 105 4.79 28.98 21.58
CA VAL A 105 4.33 27.61 21.67
C VAL A 105 2.91 27.47 21.09
N VAL A 106 2.01 28.40 21.50
CA VAL A 106 0.63 28.41 20.98
C VAL A 106 0.59 28.71 19.46
N ASP A 107 1.36 29.69 19.02
CA ASP A 107 1.41 30.03 17.57
C ASP A 107 1.97 28.86 16.73
N ARG A 108 2.99 28.17 17.24
CA ARG A 108 3.57 26.99 16.60
C ARG A 108 2.59 25.82 16.52
N TYR A 109 1.75 25.62 17.54
CA TYR A 109 0.70 24.60 17.54
C TYR A 109 -0.44 24.93 16.58
N LEU A 110 -0.89 26.19 16.56
CA LEU A 110 -2.01 26.62 15.73
C LEU A 110 -1.65 26.81 14.26
N PHE A 111 -0.40 27.18 13.97
CA PHE A 111 0.11 27.50 12.64
C PHE A 111 1.45 26.81 12.37
N PRO A 112 1.49 25.46 12.39
CA PRO A 112 2.73 24.71 12.21
C PRO A 112 3.41 25.01 10.86
N GLU A 113 2.63 25.40 9.86
CA GLU A 113 3.10 25.81 8.54
C GLU A 113 4.05 27.01 8.54
N LYS A 114 3.90 27.94 9.51
CA LYS A 114 4.80 29.10 9.65
C LYS A 114 6.19 28.72 10.16
N TYR A 115 6.28 27.58 10.83
CA TYR A 115 7.49 27.13 11.51
C TYR A 115 8.08 25.88 10.88
N ALA A 116 7.43 25.35 9.84
CA ALA A 116 8.01 24.29 9.03
C ALA A 116 9.35 24.80 8.46
N PRO A 117 10.45 24.03 8.59
CA PRO A 117 11.71 24.43 7.98
C PRO A 117 11.46 24.65 6.48
N LYS A 118 11.73 25.86 5.99
CA LYS A 118 11.76 26.12 4.56
C LYS A 118 12.82 25.20 3.97
N VAL A 119 12.39 24.14 3.31
CA VAL A 119 13.28 23.27 2.56
C VAL A 119 13.88 24.14 1.47
N GLU A 120 15.19 24.36 1.50
CA GLU A 120 15.90 24.90 0.35
C GLU A 120 15.53 24.02 -0.84
N ASN A 121 14.76 24.57 -1.71
CA ASN A 121 14.26 24.19 -3.01
C ASN A 121 14.73 22.80 -3.54
N LYS A 122 14.56 21.75 -2.73
CA LYS A 122 14.78 20.38 -3.20
C LYS A 122 13.61 20.04 -4.11
N ASP A 123 13.86 19.82 -5.38
CA ASP A 123 12.87 19.38 -6.33
C ASP A 123 12.23 18.05 -5.86
N ILE A 124 11.03 17.78 -6.33
CA ILE A 124 10.26 16.61 -5.91
C ILE A 124 10.98 15.30 -6.22
N TYR A 125 11.80 15.26 -7.27
CA TYR A 125 12.59 14.08 -7.64
C TYR A 125 13.66 13.79 -6.58
N SER A 126 14.44 14.81 -6.18
CA SER A 126 15.47 14.68 -5.13
C SER A 126 14.87 14.25 -3.79
N LEU A 127 13.73 14.82 -3.40
CA LEU A 127 13.01 14.43 -2.18
C LEU A 127 12.51 12.97 -2.25
N PHE A 128 12.08 12.53 -3.43
CA PHE A 128 11.63 11.15 -3.59
C PHE A 128 12.78 10.14 -3.55
N VAL A 129 13.93 10.48 -4.13
CA VAL A 129 15.15 9.68 -4.02
C VAL A 129 15.57 9.57 -2.55
N GLU A 130 15.57 10.69 -1.82
CA GLU A 130 15.85 10.70 -0.39
C GLU A 130 14.88 9.80 0.41
N TYR A 131 13.58 9.83 0.08
CA TYR A 131 12.57 8.93 0.66
C TYR A 131 12.94 7.46 0.47
N LEU A 132 13.40 7.09 -0.71
CA LEU A 132 13.77 5.72 -1.01
C LEU A 132 15.06 5.29 -0.29
N ASP A 133 16.01 6.19 -0.16
CA ASP A 133 17.31 5.90 0.45
C ASP A 133 17.25 5.84 1.98
N ASN A 134 16.40 6.65 2.59
CA ASN A 134 16.20 6.67 4.05
C ASN A 134 15.23 5.58 4.56
N SER A 135 14.79 4.66 3.72
CA SER A 135 13.86 3.60 4.09
C SER A 135 14.46 2.22 3.83
N ASP A 136 14.21 1.28 4.74
CA ASP A 136 14.62 -0.13 4.61
C ASP A 136 13.82 -0.87 3.53
N PHE A 137 13.78 -0.32 2.33
CA PHE A 137 13.09 -0.90 1.20
C PHE A 137 13.97 -1.86 0.42
N SER A 138 13.38 -2.98 -0.02
CA SER A 138 14.06 -3.88 -0.95
C SER A 138 14.36 -3.17 -2.28
N GLU A 139 15.44 -3.58 -2.96
CA GLU A 139 15.81 -3.04 -4.27
C GLU A 139 14.69 -3.15 -5.32
N GLY A 140 13.89 -4.22 -5.28
CA GLY A 140 12.72 -4.38 -6.13
C GLY A 140 11.63 -3.33 -5.85
N PHE A 141 11.43 -2.98 -4.58
CA PHE A 141 10.50 -1.95 -4.16
C PHE A 141 11.00 -0.55 -4.57
N LYS A 142 12.29 -0.24 -4.36
CA LYS A 142 12.92 1.02 -4.79
C LYS A 142 12.76 1.21 -6.30
N ARG A 143 13.13 0.22 -7.12
CA ARG A 143 12.94 0.27 -8.58
C ARG A 143 11.49 0.52 -8.99
N GLY A 144 10.54 -0.17 -8.34
CA GLY A 144 9.12 0.02 -8.61
C GLY A 144 8.58 1.39 -8.19
N ASN A 145 9.22 2.09 -7.25
CA ASN A 145 8.87 3.46 -6.86
C ASN A 145 9.54 4.50 -7.79
N MET A 146 10.77 4.25 -8.26
CA MET A 146 11.41 5.13 -9.25
C MET A 146 10.58 5.30 -10.52
N VAL A 147 9.79 4.28 -10.91
CA VAL A 147 8.87 4.41 -12.05
C VAL A 147 7.79 5.46 -11.78
N VAL A 148 7.34 5.60 -10.52
CA VAL A 148 6.32 6.58 -10.13
C VAL A 148 6.87 8.01 -10.25
N ILE A 149 8.01 8.29 -9.61
CA ILE A 149 8.56 9.65 -9.62
C ILE A 149 8.94 10.10 -11.03
N ARG A 150 9.45 9.19 -11.86
CA ARG A 150 9.71 9.50 -13.27
C ARG A 150 8.45 9.90 -14.03
N ALA A 151 7.31 9.24 -13.75
CA ALA A 151 6.03 9.64 -14.36
C ALA A 151 5.54 10.99 -13.82
N VAL A 152 5.73 11.29 -12.54
CA VAL A 152 5.43 12.61 -11.94
C VAL A 152 6.24 13.70 -12.63
N CYS A 153 7.55 13.49 -12.81
CA CYS A 153 8.40 14.44 -13.51
C CYS A 153 7.99 14.64 -14.99
N ARG A 154 7.63 13.56 -15.70
CA ARG A 154 7.14 13.68 -17.09
C ARG A 154 5.82 14.41 -17.16
N TRP A 155 4.91 14.18 -16.22
CA TRP A 155 3.66 14.94 -16.13
C TRP A 155 3.91 16.44 -15.95
N GLU A 156 4.79 16.83 -15.02
CA GLU A 156 5.18 18.23 -14.85
C GLU A 156 5.72 18.85 -16.13
N GLN A 157 6.64 18.17 -16.80
CA GLN A 157 7.25 18.68 -18.04
C GLN A 157 6.25 18.72 -19.21
N TYR A 158 5.34 17.75 -19.26
CA TYR A 158 4.24 17.76 -20.24
C TYR A 158 3.34 18.98 -20.04
N ARG A 159 2.90 19.23 -18.79
CA ARG A 159 2.08 20.40 -18.42
C ARG A 159 2.77 21.73 -18.79
N ARG A 160 4.06 21.85 -18.55
CA ARG A 160 4.88 23.01 -18.95
C ARG A 160 4.91 23.22 -20.46
N ALA A 161 4.91 22.16 -21.22
CA ALA A 161 5.04 22.22 -22.68
C ALA A 161 3.69 22.48 -23.39
N THR A 162 2.57 22.07 -22.80
CA THR A 162 1.26 22.06 -23.48
C THR A 162 0.24 23.03 -22.89
N ASP A 163 0.36 23.33 -21.60
CA ASP A 163 -0.72 24.04 -20.88
C ASP A 163 -0.20 25.34 -20.22
N THR A 164 0.66 25.23 -19.22
CA THR A 164 1.11 26.37 -18.42
C THR A 164 2.64 26.37 -18.32
N LYS A 165 3.33 27.28 -18.97
CA LYS A 165 4.80 27.36 -19.01
C LYS A 165 5.46 27.37 -17.62
N ASP A 166 4.78 27.91 -16.62
CA ASP A 166 5.28 28.06 -15.27
C ASP A 166 4.75 27.00 -14.31
N PHE A 167 4.10 25.93 -14.82
CA PHE A 167 3.62 24.85 -13.97
C PHE A 167 4.78 24.18 -13.25
N HIS A 168 4.72 24.11 -11.95
CA HIS A 168 5.70 23.47 -11.09
C HIS A 168 5.02 22.70 -9.97
N ILE A 169 5.50 21.49 -9.71
CA ILE A 169 4.95 20.67 -8.62
C ILE A 169 5.55 21.17 -7.32
N ASP A 170 4.74 21.86 -6.55
CA ASP A 170 5.08 22.33 -5.21
C ASP A 170 4.41 21.40 -4.17
N ILE A 171 5.22 20.82 -3.29
CA ILE A 171 4.77 19.92 -2.25
C ILE A 171 3.82 20.58 -1.25
N ASP A 172 3.84 21.90 -1.11
CA ASP A 172 3.02 22.64 -0.16
C ASP A 172 1.66 23.06 -0.74
N THR A 173 1.53 23.14 -2.06
CA THR A 173 0.34 23.66 -2.72
C THR A 173 -0.40 22.64 -3.60
N LEU A 174 0.16 21.45 -3.82
CA LEU A 174 -0.46 20.39 -4.61
C LEU A 174 -1.84 20.02 -4.06
N THR A 175 -2.85 19.96 -4.93
CA THR A 175 -4.26 19.76 -4.57
C THR A 175 -4.78 18.37 -4.96
N ASN A 176 -6.02 18.05 -4.53
CA ASN A 176 -6.75 16.86 -5.01
C ASN A 176 -6.99 16.90 -6.52
N GLU A 177 -7.25 18.09 -7.06
CA GLU A 177 -7.48 18.30 -8.50
C GLU A 177 -6.22 18.00 -9.30
N ASP A 178 -5.06 18.39 -8.81
CA ASP A 178 -3.77 18.05 -9.42
C ASP A 178 -3.51 16.55 -9.39
N ILE A 179 -3.91 15.87 -8.31
CA ILE A 179 -3.81 14.40 -8.24
C ILE A 179 -4.75 13.73 -9.24
N ASP A 180 -5.95 14.26 -9.45
CA ASP A 180 -6.87 13.78 -10.48
C ASP A 180 -6.34 14.03 -11.90
N ASP A 181 -5.74 15.18 -12.14
CA ASP A 181 -5.07 15.48 -13.40
C ASP A 181 -3.91 14.53 -13.66
N PHE A 182 -3.08 14.27 -12.65
CA PHE A 182 -2.02 13.26 -12.75
C PHE A 182 -2.57 11.86 -13.01
N ARG A 183 -3.70 11.47 -12.40
CA ARG A 183 -4.40 10.19 -12.68
C ARG A 183 -4.78 10.10 -14.17
N ASN A 184 -5.39 11.15 -14.70
CA ASN A 184 -5.82 11.21 -16.10
C ASN A 184 -4.61 11.17 -17.06
N TYR A 185 -3.56 11.93 -16.73
CA TYR A 185 -2.31 11.87 -17.46
C TYR A 185 -1.72 10.44 -17.49
N LEU A 186 -1.67 9.73 -16.35
CA LEU A 186 -1.17 8.36 -16.28
C LEU A 186 -1.95 7.40 -17.19
N LYS A 187 -3.28 7.58 -17.29
CA LYS A 187 -4.14 6.77 -18.18
C LYS A 187 -3.88 7.06 -19.65
N ALA A 188 -3.57 8.30 -19.99
CA ALA A 188 -3.39 8.77 -21.35
C ALA A 188 -1.92 8.82 -21.82
N GLU A 189 -0.93 8.67 -20.94
CA GLU A 189 0.48 9.01 -21.18
C GLU A 189 1.04 8.38 -22.46
N LYS A 190 0.73 7.13 -22.75
CA LYS A 190 1.17 6.47 -23.98
C LYS A 190 0.55 7.10 -25.23
N GLN A 191 -0.73 7.42 -25.20
CA GLN A 191 -1.40 8.09 -26.30
C GLN A 191 -0.84 9.49 -26.50
N LEU A 192 -0.59 10.22 -25.41
CA LEU A 192 0.03 11.56 -25.45
C LEU A 192 1.46 11.51 -26.01
N GLU A 193 2.24 10.47 -25.70
CA GLU A 193 3.57 10.26 -26.30
C GLU A 193 3.47 10.12 -27.83
N MET A 194 2.47 9.40 -28.33
CA MET A 194 2.22 9.24 -29.76
C MET A 194 1.70 10.53 -30.44
N GLU A 195 0.87 11.28 -29.74
CA GLU A 195 0.27 12.51 -30.24
C GLU A 195 1.25 13.69 -30.22
N TYR A 196 2.09 13.78 -29.19
CA TYR A 196 3.06 14.85 -28.97
C TYR A 196 4.53 14.36 -28.96
N PRO A 197 5.01 13.60 -29.98
CA PRO A 197 6.31 12.95 -29.94
C PRO A 197 7.48 13.93 -29.78
N LYS A 198 7.35 15.15 -30.30
CA LYS A 198 8.38 16.21 -30.13
C LYS A 198 8.48 16.69 -28.68
N VAL A 199 7.37 16.75 -27.96
CA VAL A 199 7.35 17.12 -26.52
C VAL A 199 8.07 16.06 -25.72
N PHE A 200 7.70 14.79 -25.89
CA PHE A 200 8.31 13.68 -25.16
C PHE A 200 9.79 13.49 -25.51
N ALA A 201 10.19 13.65 -26.77
CA ALA A 201 11.60 13.65 -27.16
C ALA A 201 12.40 14.78 -26.48
N LYS A 202 11.80 15.97 -26.31
CA LYS A 202 12.42 17.08 -25.59
C LYS A 202 12.53 16.79 -24.08
N ILE A 203 11.50 16.16 -23.49
CA ILE A 203 11.53 15.72 -22.08
C ILE A 203 12.69 14.74 -21.88
N VAL A 204 12.82 13.73 -22.76
CA VAL A 204 13.92 12.75 -22.71
C VAL A 204 15.28 13.43 -22.73
N LYS A 205 15.45 14.41 -23.65
CA LYS A 205 16.72 15.10 -23.83
C LYS A 205 17.09 16.01 -22.66
N ASN A 206 16.13 16.77 -22.15
CA ASN A 206 16.39 17.82 -21.16
C ASN A 206 16.31 17.32 -19.71
N TYR A 207 15.57 16.22 -19.49
CA TYR A 207 15.30 15.66 -18.17
C TYR A 207 15.49 14.14 -18.17
N PRO A 208 16.74 13.66 -18.34
CA PRO A 208 17.05 12.23 -18.46
C PRO A 208 16.62 11.43 -17.21
N GLU A 209 16.53 12.06 -16.05
CA GLU A 209 16.03 11.47 -14.82
C GLU A 209 14.55 11.02 -14.91
N CYS A 210 13.78 11.62 -15.84
CA CYS A 210 12.38 11.26 -16.07
C CYS A 210 12.19 9.89 -16.75
N ILE A 211 13.26 9.23 -17.17
CA ILE A 211 13.22 8.00 -17.96
C ILE A 211 14.10 6.93 -17.35
N ALA A 212 13.68 5.67 -17.50
CA ALA A 212 14.53 4.53 -17.20
C ALA A 212 15.51 4.32 -18.36
N THR A 213 16.78 4.13 -18.04
CA THR A 213 17.88 3.97 -19.03
C THR A 213 17.70 2.79 -19.96
N ASP A 214 16.83 1.82 -19.59
CA ASP A 214 16.59 0.56 -20.30
C ASP A 214 15.26 0.52 -21.08
N LYS A 215 14.48 1.62 -21.07
CA LYS A 215 13.17 1.67 -21.74
C LYS A 215 13.10 2.83 -22.73
N THR A 216 12.77 2.49 -23.96
CA THR A 216 12.63 3.42 -25.08
C THR A 216 11.19 3.91 -25.28
N SER A 217 10.19 3.32 -24.61
CA SER A 217 8.78 3.68 -24.77
C SER A 217 7.99 3.54 -23.47
N ILE A 218 6.95 4.35 -23.35
CA ILE A 218 5.98 4.30 -22.25
C ILE A 218 4.94 3.23 -22.56
N GLY A 219 4.71 2.32 -21.60
CA GLY A 219 3.70 1.28 -21.74
C GLY A 219 2.31 1.75 -21.30
N ASP A 220 1.27 1.09 -21.84
CA ASP A 220 -0.09 1.27 -21.35
C ASP A 220 -0.22 0.89 -19.87
N ARG A 221 -1.10 1.60 -19.15
CA ARG A 221 -1.35 1.32 -17.73
C ARG A 221 -2.82 0.98 -17.49
N SER A 222 -3.05 -0.15 -16.86
CA SER A 222 -4.40 -0.48 -16.35
C SER A 222 -4.81 0.43 -15.18
N GLY A 223 -6.11 0.54 -14.92
CA GLY A 223 -6.63 1.30 -13.78
C GLY A 223 -6.03 0.85 -12.44
N ASN A 224 -5.91 -0.46 -12.22
CA ASN A 224 -5.25 -1.00 -11.01
C ASN A 224 -3.79 -0.54 -10.90
N TYR A 225 -3.08 -0.43 -12.02
CA TYR A 225 -1.68 -0.01 -12.01
C TYR A 225 -1.55 1.49 -11.75
N VAL A 226 -2.48 2.31 -12.30
CA VAL A 226 -2.59 3.74 -11.99
C VAL A 226 -2.85 3.94 -10.49
N ASP A 227 -3.78 3.19 -9.91
CA ASP A 227 -4.04 3.24 -8.46
C ASP A 227 -2.80 2.88 -7.62
N VAL A 228 -1.97 1.94 -8.09
CA VAL A 228 -0.69 1.62 -7.42
C VAL A 228 0.27 2.81 -7.45
N PHE A 229 0.35 3.55 -8.56
CA PHE A 229 1.17 4.77 -8.64
C PHE A 229 0.70 5.81 -7.63
N LEU A 230 -0.60 6.11 -7.61
CA LEU A 230 -1.18 7.09 -6.70
C LEU A 230 -1.01 6.68 -5.22
N LYS A 231 -1.18 5.40 -4.89
CA LYS A 231 -0.93 4.88 -3.53
C LYS A 231 0.53 5.05 -3.09
N LYS A 232 1.48 4.83 -3.99
CA LYS A 232 2.92 5.05 -3.73
C LYS A 232 3.23 6.53 -3.57
N PHE A 233 2.66 7.38 -4.41
CA PHE A 233 2.80 8.83 -4.32
C PHE A 233 2.20 9.38 -3.02
N ARG A 234 1.05 8.86 -2.60
CA ARG A 234 0.46 9.15 -1.27
C ARG A 234 1.38 8.73 -0.12
N ALA A 235 2.03 7.57 -0.22
CA ALA A 235 2.96 7.11 0.80
C ALA A 235 4.17 8.05 0.94
N PHE A 236 4.68 8.57 -0.16
CA PHE A 236 5.72 9.59 -0.18
C PHE A 236 5.27 10.89 0.54
N PHE A 237 4.07 11.42 0.23
CA PHE A 237 3.53 12.59 0.95
C PHE A 237 3.33 12.32 2.45
N SER A 238 2.95 11.09 2.82
CA SER A 238 2.88 10.70 4.23
C SER A 238 4.24 10.77 4.92
N TRP A 239 5.30 10.35 4.23
CA TRP A 239 6.68 10.44 4.73
C TRP A 239 7.15 11.90 4.82
N LEU A 240 6.93 12.72 3.77
CA LEU A 240 7.26 14.15 3.81
C LEU A 240 6.66 14.86 5.02
N ARG A 241 5.42 14.51 5.37
CA ARG A 241 4.70 15.12 6.48
C ARG A 241 5.11 14.57 7.85
N LYS A 242 5.17 13.24 7.99
CA LYS A 242 5.30 12.60 9.32
C LYS A 242 6.74 12.45 9.76
N GLU A 243 7.63 12.10 8.86
CA GLU A 243 9.02 11.77 9.16
C GLU A 243 9.95 12.91 8.80
N LYS A 244 9.90 13.38 7.55
CA LYS A 244 10.73 14.50 7.09
C LYS A 244 10.27 15.84 7.65
N LYS A 245 8.96 16.02 7.91
CA LYS A 245 8.32 17.24 8.48
C LYS A 245 8.62 18.51 7.67
N VAL A 246 8.65 18.41 6.36
CA VAL A 246 8.94 19.51 5.44
C VAL A 246 7.69 20.11 4.81
N THR A 247 6.54 19.48 4.96
CA THR A 247 5.25 19.99 4.52
C THR A 247 4.14 19.55 5.47
N THR A 248 3.05 20.32 5.53
CA THR A 248 1.80 19.93 6.22
C THR A 248 0.72 19.52 5.21
N ASN A 249 0.99 19.65 3.92
CA ASN A 249 0.03 19.41 2.85
C ASN A 249 -0.44 17.94 2.81
N THR A 250 -1.73 17.75 2.50
CA THR A 250 -2.41 16.45 2.42
C THR A 250 -3.18 16.31 1.10
N PRO A 251 -2.49 16.31 -0.06
CA PRO A 251 -3.14 16.35 -1.37
C PRO A 251 -4.02 15.13 -1.66
N PHE A 252 -3.92 14.07 -0.87
CA PHE A 252 -4.74 12.86 -0.96
C PHE A 252 -5.86 12.78 0.10
N GLU A 253 -6.07 13.82 0.92
CA GLU A 253 -7.15 13.82 1.90
C GLU A 253 -8.51 13.90 1.18
N GLY A 254 -9.39 12.91 1.44
CA GLY A 254 -10.66 12.79 0.73
C GLY A 254 -10.57 12.25 -0.71
N PHE A 255 -9.35 12.00 -1.23
CA PHE A 255 -9.16 11.48 -2.58
C PHE A 255 -9.73 10.07 -2.73
N LYS A 256 -10.56 9.86 -3.78
CA LYS A 256 -11.18 8.56 -4.08
C LYS A 256 -10.35 7.81 -5.11
N PHE A 257 -9.86 6.64 -4.74
CA PHE A 257 -9.23 5.69 -5.65
C PHE A 257 -10.32 4.93 -6.41
N ASP A 258 -10.03 4.54 -7.67
CA ASP A 258 -10.97 3.77 -8.49
C ASP A 258 -11.24 2.37 -7.92
N GLY A 259 -10.36 1.90 -7.04
CA GLY A 259 -10.42 0.58 -6.42
C GLY A 259 -9.87 -0.53 -7.30
N GLU A 260 -9.49 -1.62 -6.66
CA GLU A 260 -8.91 -2.76 -7.36
C GLU A 260 -10.00 -3.57 -8.07
N GLN A 261 -9.88 -3.72 -9.38
CA GLN A 261 -10.78 -4.53 -10.19
C GLN A 261 -10.05 -5.77 -10.69
N TYR A 262 -10.59 -6.93 -10.37
CA TYR A 262 -9.99 -8.21 -10.71
C TYR A 262 -10.99 -9.08 -11.50
N GLY A 263 -10.47 -9.90 -12.40
CA GLY A 263 -11.23 -10.94 -13.06
C GLY A 263 -11.41 -12.18 -12.18
N THR A 264 -12.29 -13.08 -12.59
CA THR A 264 -12.48 -14.39 -11.96
C THR A 264 -11.19 -15.21 -12.03
N PRO A 265 -10.67 -15.75 -10.92
CA PRO A 265 -9.50 -16.62 -10.96
C PRO A 265 -9.79 -17.91 -11.73
N PHE A 266 -8.90 -18.30 -12.62
CA PHE A 266 -8.92 -19.59 -13.32
C PHE A 266 -7.77 -20.47 -12.84
N PHE A 267 -7.98 -21.79 -12.85
CA PHE A 267 -7.06 -22.81 -12.36
C PHE A 267 -7.34 -24.15 -13.05
N LEU A 268 -6.46 -25.14 -12.89
CA LEU A 268 -6.67 -26.50 -13.39
C LEU A 268 -7.52 -27.31 -12.38
N SER A 269 -8.45 -28.11 -12.88
CA SER A 269 -9.07 -29.16 -12.06
C SER A 269 -8.05 -30.25 -11.72
N LEU A 270 -8.38 -31.12 -10.76
CA LEU A 270 -7.53 -32.28 -10.44
C LEU A 270 -7.36 -33.20 -11.65
N SER A 271 -8.44 -33.42 -12.42
CA SER A 271 -8.39 -34.23 -13.65
C SER A 271 -7.50 -33.59 -14.71
N GLU A 272 -7.56 -32.27 -14.91
CA GLU A 272 -6.67 -31.58 -15.86
C GLU A 272 -5.21 -31.63 -15.41
N ARG A 273 -4.94 -31.50 -14.09
CA ARG A 273 -3.57 -31.67 -13.55
C ARG A 273 -3.05 -33.08 -13.77
N ASP A 274 -3.87 -34.08 -13.55
CA ASP A 274 -3.49 -35.50 -13.72
C ASP A 274 -3.34 -35.85 -15.20
N MET A 275 -4.20 -35.34 -16.09
CA MET A 275 -4.01 -35.42 -17.52
C MET A 275 -2.69 -34.82 -17.98
N LEU A 276 -2.35 -33.64 -17.45
CA LEU A 276 -1.07 -32.96 -17.70
C LEU A 276 0.11 -33.83 -17.24
N TYR A 277 0.04 -34.40 -16.05
CA TYR A 277 1.10 -35.24 -15.48
C TYR A 277 1.40 -36.45 -16.38
N HIS A 278 0.37 -37.12 -16.94
CA HIS A 278 0.50 -38.28 -17.79
C HIS A 278 0.76 -37.95 -19.26
N SER A 279 0.64 -36.69 -19.68
CA SER A 279 0.92 -36.31 -21.06
C SER A 279 2.42 -36.35 -21.36
N GLN A 280 2.77 -36.72 -22.58
CA GLN A 280 4.14 -36.68 -23.08
C GLN A 280 4.36 -35.39 -23.87
N MET A 281 5.51 -34.77 -23.67
CA MET A 281 5.89 -33.55 -24.37
C MET A 281 6.81 -33.87 -25.56
N THR A 282 6.76 -33.02 -26.57
CA THR A 282 7.57 -33.18 -27.78
C THR A 282 9.08 -33.05 -27.55
N THR A 283 9.50 -32.38 -26.48
CA THR A 283 10.91 -32.17 -26.16
C THR A 283 11.21 -32.45 -24.70
N ALA A 284 12.43 -32.92 -24.42
CA ALA A 284 12.92 -33.13 -23.03
C ALA A 284 12.89 -31.84 -22.19
N HIS A 285 13.03 -30.64 -22.84
CA HIS A 285 12.92 -29.37 -22.16
C HIS A 285 11.49 -29.13 -21.67
N LEU A 286 10.50 -29.31 -22.53
CA LEU A 286 9.08 -29.11 -22.18
C LEU A 286 8.60 -30.18 -21.19
N GLU A 287 9.10 -31.44 -21.32
CA GLU A 287 8.82 -32.52 -20.37
C GLU A 287 9.25 -32.09 -18.95
N LYS A 288 10.47 -31.56 -18.81
CA LYS A 288 10.94 -31.01 -17.55
C LYS A 288 10.09 -29.85 -17.04
N GLN A 289 9.72 -28.90 -17.90
CA GLN A 289 8.87 -27.74 -17.50
C GLN A 289 7.46 -28.20 -17.08
N LYS A 290 6.90 -29.21 -17.73
CA LYS A 290 5.66 -29.86 -17.33
C LYS A 290 5.75 -30.43 -15.92
N ASP A 291 6.78 -31.21 -15.65
CA ASP A 291 6.98 -31.85 -14.36
C ASP A 291 7.15 -30.83 -13.24
N ILE A 292 7.91 -29.75 -13.46
CA ILE A 292 8.08 -28.65 -12.52
C ILE A 292 6.73 -27.95 -12.26
N PHE A 293 5.92 -27.75 -13.30
CA PHE A 293 4.63 -27.10 -13.15
C PHE A 293 3.62 -27.98 -12.42
N VAL A 294 3.59 -29.29 -12.70
CA VAL A 294 2.77 -30.25 -11.97
C VAL A 294 3.18 -30.29 -10.49
N PHE A 295 4.49 -30.35 -10.21
CA PHE A 295 4.98 -30.26 -8.83
C PHE A 295 4.50 -28.96 -8.15
N GLN A 296 4.62 -27.82 -8.83
CA GLN A 296 4.14 -26.54 -8.29
C GLN A 296 2.62 -26.55 -8.03
N CYS A 297 1.84 -27.24 -8.86
CA CYS A 297 0.41 -27.46 -8.63
C CYS A 297 0.14 -28.37 -7.40
N CYS A 298 1.05 -29.26 -7.06
CA CYS A 298 0.91 -30.13 -5.90
C CYS A 298 1.28 -29.44 -4.57
N VAL A 299 2.12 -28.38 -4.58
CA VAL A 299 2.61 -27.73 -3.36
C VAL A 299 2.20 -26.26 -3.22
N GLY A 300 1.73 -25.64 -4.29
CA GLY A 300 1.17 -24.30 -4.28
C GLY A 300 2.15 -23.16 -3.95
N CYS A 301 3.47 -23.40 -3.96
CA CYS A 301 4.47 -22.38 -3.67
C CYS A 301 4.53 -21.31 -4.78
N ARG A 302 4.99 -20.10 -4.44
CA ARG A 302 5.28 -19.08 -5.47
C ARG A 302 6.51 -19.48 -6.28
N VAL A 303 6.61 -19.01 -7.52
CA VAL A 303 7.76 -19.31 -8.38
C VAL A 303 9.09 -18.86 -7.77
N SER A 304 9.11 -17.74 -7.04
CA SER A 304 10.30 -17.29 -6.30
C SER A 304 10.76 -18.30 -5.26
N ASP A 305 9.80 -18.86 -4.52
CA ASP A 305 10.08 -19.86 -3.49
C ASP A 305 10.51 -21.19 -4.17
N LEU A 306 9.75 -21.64 -5.18
CA LEU A 306 10.03 -22.86 -5.94
C LEU A 306 11.47 -22.90 -6.47
N MET A 307 11.98 -21.77 -6.96
CA MET A 307 13.34 -21.66 -7.51
C MET A 307 14.46 -21.77 -6.47
N THR A 308 14.13 -21.75 -5.18
CA THR A 308 15.10 -21.83 -4.07
C THR A 308 14.98 -23.12 -3.26
N LEU A 309 13.94 -23.94 -3.48
CA LEU A 309 13.73 -25.18 -2.74
C LEU A 309 14.87 -26.19 -2.97
N THR A 310 15.31 -26.80 -1.88
CA THR A 310 16.33 -27.86 -1.85
C THR A 310 15.80 -29.06 -1.06
N SER A 311 16.54 -30.17 -1.02
CA SER A 311 16.22 -31.34 -0.18
C SER A 311 16.16 -30.99 1.31
N ALA A 312 16.92 -30.01 1.78
CA ALA A 312 16.86 -29.52 3.15
C ALA A 312 15.51 -28.94 3.57
N ASN A 313 14.66 -28.57 2.58
CA ASN A 313 13.29 -28.12 2.83
C ASN A 313 12.31 -29.28 3.07
N ILE A 314 12.73 -30.54 2.95
CA ILE A 314 11.88 -31.71 3.10
C ILE A 314 12.25 -32.41 4.42
N THR A 315 11.28 -32.57 5.28
CA THR A 315 11.43 -33.28 6.55
C THR A 315 11.47 -34.80 6.33
N SER A 316 11.96 -35.58 7.32
CA SER A 316 12.06 -37.05 7.25
C SER A 316 10.71 -37.73 7.05
N ASP A 317 9.61 -37.12 7.51
CA ASP A 317 8.24 -37.58 7.33
C ASP A 317 7.60 -37.13 6.00
N GLY A 318 8.37 -36.47 5.12
CA GLY A 318 7.94 -36.09 3.77
C GLY A 318 7.05 -34.85 3.72
N VAL A 319 7.28 -33.89 4.61
CA VAL A 319 6.62 -32.58 4.60
C VAL A 319 7.58 -31.53 4.03
N LEU A 320 7.14 -30.78 3.03
CA LEU A 320 7.85 -29.62 2.52
C LEU A 320 7.64 -28.43 3.47
N VAL A 321 8.74 -27.86 3.98
CA VAL A 321 8.73 -26.75 4.95
C VAL A 321 9.59 -25.60 4.40
N TYR A 322 9.01 -24.43 4.25
CA TYR A 322 9.74 -23.26 3.79
C TYR A 322 9.11 -21.95 4.30
N SER A 323 9.93 -20.90 4.42
CA SER A 323 9.45 -19.55 4.68
C SER A 323 9.32 -18.80 3.36
N PRO A 324 8.09 -18.30 2.99
CA PRO A 324 7.90 -17.60 1.73
C PRO A 324 8.70 -16.28 1.67
N ILE A 325 9.54 -16.13 0.65
CA ILE A 325 10.44 -14.98 0.47
C ILE A 325 9.69 -13.64 0.53
N LYS A 326 8.49 -13.58 -0.08
CA LYS A 326 7.70 -12.34 -0.16
C LYS A 326 7.16 -11.86 1.20
N THR A 327 6.98 -12.76 2.16
CA THR A 327 6.44 -12.45 3.49
C THR A 327 7.51 -12.42 4.57
N TYR A 328 8.75 -12.71 4.20
CA TYR A 328 9.89 -12.62 5.10
C TYR A 328 10.13 -11.16 5.51
N LYS A 329 10.19 -10.90 6.81
CA LYS A 329 10.58 -9.61 7.39
C LYS A 329 11.46 -9.88 8.59
N ASP A 330 12.64 -9.29 8.59
CA ASP A 330 13.54 -9.37 9.74
C ASP A 330 12.86 -8.83 11.01
N GLY A 331 13.06 -9.56 12.12
CA GLY A 331 12.53 -9.19 13.43
C GLY A 331 11.02 -9.40 13.64
N LYS A 332 10.31 -10.05 12.68
CA LYS A 332 8.90 -10.44 12.86
C LYS A 332 8.73 -11.94 12.80
N GLU A 333 7.66 -12.42 13.45
CA GLU A 333 7.24 -13.81 13.35
C GLU A 333 7.05 -14.20 11.89
N GLN A 334 7.77 -15.22 11.45
CA GLN A 334 7.81 -15.65 10.06
C GLN A 334 6.64 -16.57 9.75
N THR A 335 5.97 -16.33 8.64
CA THR A 335 5.00 -17.28 8.10
C THR A 335 5.77 -18.49 7.55
N ILE A 336 5.51 -19.67 8.10
CA ILE A 336 6.09 -20.93 7.64
C ILE A 336 5.00 -21.70 6.89
N ALA A 337 5.28 -22.07 5.64
CA ALA A 337 4.44 -22.98 4.87
C ALA A 337 4.85 -24.43 5.15
N ARG A 338 3.87 -25.29 5.39
CA ARG A 338 4.06 -26.72 5.65
C ARG A 338 3.12 -27.52 4.75
N VAL A 339 3.67 -28.26 3.80
CA VAL A 339 2.91 -28.99 2.79
C VAL A 339 3.30 -30.46 2.80
N PRO A 340 2.45 -31.37 3.27
CA PRO A 340 2.66 -32.81 3.09
C PRO A 340 2.78 -33.15 1.61
N LEU A 341 3.85 -33.82 1.22
CA LEU A 341 4.10 -34.17 -0.18
C LEU A 341 3.22 -35.34 -0.63
N SER A 342 2.45 -35.10 -1.69
CA SER A 342 1.68 -36.17 -2.36
C SER A 342 2.61 -37.19 -3.03
N LYS A 343 2.09 -38.36 -3.41
CA LYS A 343 2.83 -39.38 -4.14
C LYS A 343 3.46 -38.80 -5.40
N THR A 344 2.69 -38.11 -6.24
CA THR A 344 3.15 -37.45 -7.47
C THR A 344 4.29 -36.45 -7.19
N ALA A 345 4.17 -35.66 -6.13
CA ALA A 345 5.22 -34.71 -5.78
C ALA A 345 6.53 -35.40 -5.40
N LYS A 346 6.47 -36.50 -4.65
CA LYS A 346 7.63 -37.31 -4.28
C LYS A 346 8.28 -37.97 -5.48
N GLU A 347 7.49 -38.54 -6.40
CA GLU A 347 7.98 -39.14 -7.65
C GLU A 347 8.72 -38.11 -8.50
N LEU A 348 8.17 -36.90 -8.63
CA LEU A 348 8.81 -35.82 -9.38
C LEU A 348 10.12 -35.36 -8.74
N ILE A 349 10.18 -35.24 -7.41
CA ILE A 349 11.42 -34.91 -6.70
C ILE A 349 12.48 -35.97 -6.99
N SER A 350 12.15 -37.25 -6.84
CA SER A 350 13.08 -38.36 -7.08
C SER A 350 13.57 -38.38 -8.53
N LYS A 351 12.71 -38.06 -9.51
CA LYS A 351 13.09 -37.98 -10.94
C LYS A 351 14.18 -36.94 -11.22
N TYR A 352 14.24 -35.86 -10.44
CA TYR A 352 15.18 -34.75 -10.64
C TYR A 352 16.27 -34.67 -9.57
N GLU A 353 16.36 -35.65 -8.69
CA GLU A 353 17.38 -35.70 -7.61
C GLU A 353 18.79 -35.62 -8.18
N GLY A 354 19.60 -34.72 -7.63
CA GLY A 354 21.02 -34.57 -8.02
C GLY A 354 21.25 -33.96 -9.41
N ILE A 355 20.20 -33.59 -10.17
CA ILE A 355 20.37 -33.06 -11.55
C ILE A 355 20.76 -31.58 -11.53
N ASP A 356 20.27 -30.81 -10.55
CA ASP A 356 20.57 -29.37 -10.47
C ASP A 356 21.94 -29.12 -9.83
N ARG A 357 22.84 -28.42 -10.56
CA ARG A 357 24.19 -28.11 -10.08
C ARG A 357 24.22 -27.20 -8.85
N LYS A 358 23.13 -26.51 -8.55
CA LYS A 358 22.99 -25.63 -7.38
C LYS A 358 22.32 -26.32 -6.18
N GLY A 359 22.05 -27.62 -6.27
CA GLY A 359 21.42 -28.42 -5.20
C GLY A 359 19.94 -28.14 -5.00
N ARG A 360 19.26 -27.49 -5.97
CA ARG A 360 17.81 -27.25 -5.92
C ARG A 360 17.04 -28.52 -6.29
N LEU A 361 15.77 -28.60 -5.84
CA LEU A 361 14.91 -29.75 -6.19
C LEU A 361 14.72 -29.91 -7.70
N PHE A 362 14.76 -28.81 -8.46
CA PHE A 362 14.57 -28.83 -9.92
C PHE A 362 15.57 -27.92 -10.64
N PRO A 363 16.03 -28.31 -11.84
CA PRO A 363 16.95 -27.50 -12.63
C PRO A 363 16.21 -26.37 -13.38
N PHE A 364 16.06 -25.23 -12.70
CA PHE A 364 15.44 -24.02 -13.25
C PHE A 364 16.39 -23.19 -14.11
N THR A 365 15.83 -22.55 -15.16
CA THR A 365 16.49 -21.48 -15.91
C THR A 365 16.13 -20.10 -15.32
N ASN A 366 14.96 -19.57 -15.68
CA ASN A 366 14.43 -18.32 -15.13
C ASN A 366 12.90 -18.31 -15.18
N SER A 367 12.27 -17.42 -14.41
CA SER A 367 10.82 -17.35 -14.28
C SER A 367 10.10 -16.85 -15.54
N ILE A 368 10.77 -16.06 -16.40
CA ILE A 368 10.17 -15.53 -17.63
C ILE A 368 9.99 -16.67 -18.62
N GLN A 369 11.07 -17.42 -18.88
CA GLN A 369 11.02 -18.57 -19.77
C GLN A 369 10.06 -19.64 -19.26
N TYR A 370 10.05 -19.90 -17.94
CA TYR A 370 9.12 -20.83 -17.31
C TYR A 370 7.65 -20.48 -17.62
N ASN A 371 7.26 -19.20 -17.54
CA ASN A 371 5.91 -18.79 -17.89
C ASN A 371 5.58 -18.94 -19.39
N VAL A 372 6.56 -18.80 -20.28
CA VAL A 372 6.39 -19.09 -21.72
C VAL A 372 6.20 -20.59 -21.96
N ASP A 373 6.99 -21.40 -21.27
CA ASP A 373 6.96 -22.84 -21.43
C ASP A 373 5.68 -23.48 -20.85
N ILE A 374 5.14 -22.98 -19.72
CA ILE A 374 3.85 -23.40 -19.17
C ILE A 374 2.74 -23.31 -20.25
N LYS A 375 2.73 -22.24 -21.03
CA LYS A 375 1.73 -22.04 -22.09
C LYS A 375 1.84 -23.12 -23.18
N LYS A 376 3.07 -23.46 -23.57
CA LYS A 376 3.35 -24.53 -24.57
C LYS A 376 2.97 -25.91 -24.03
N VAL A 377 3.36 -26.18 -22.78
CA VAL A 377 3.07 -27.43 -22.07
C VAL A 377 1.56 -27.69 -22.02
N LEU A 378 0.77 -26.71 -21.62
CA LEU A 378 -0.68 -26.84 -21.59
C LEU A 378 -1.28 -27.04 -22.97
N LYS A 379 -0.75 -26.35 -23.98
CA LYS A 379 -1.19 -26.52 -25.39
C LYS A 379 -0.91 -27.93 -25.88
N GLU A 380 0.29 -28.46 -25.67
CA GLU A 380 0.65 -29.84 -26.07
C GLU A 380 -0.17 -30.91 -25.32
N ALA A 381 -0.50 -30.65 -24.05
CA ALA A 381 -1.39 -31.53 -23.28
C ALA A 381 -2.88 -31.42 -23.67
N GLY A 382 -3.23 -30.56 -24.64
CA GLY A 382 -4.64 -30.38 -25.08
C GLY A 382 -5.50 -29.60 -24.08
N ILE A 383 -4.91 -28.93 -23.07
CA ILE A 383 -5.63 -28.14 -22.09
C ILE A 383 -5.81 -26.71 -22.63
N THR A 384 -6.89 -26.54 -23.42
CA THR A 384 -7.14 -25.32 -24.21
C THR A 384 -8.52 -24.73 -24.00
N ARG A 385 -9.26 -25.18 -22.97
CA ARG A 385 -10.62 -24.66 -22.70
C ARG A 385 -10.61 -23.14 -22.49
N LEU A 386 -11.74 -22.52 -22.80
CA LEU A 386 -11.92 -21.09 -22.65
C LEU A 386 -12.14 -20.72 -21.18
N VAL A 387 -11.50 -19.64 -20.76
CA VAL A 387 -11.64 -19.05 -19.42
C VAL A 387 -11.95 -17.57 -19.54
N PRO A 388 -12.79 -17.02 -18.63
CA PRO A 388 -13.09 -15.60 -18.62
C PRO A 388 -11.87 -14.81 -18.14
N ILE A 389 -11.39 -13.90 -18.97
CA ILE A 389 -10.30 -12.98 -18.66
C ILE A 389 -10.83 -11.56 -18.70
N ARG A 390 -10.69 -10.86 -17.60
CA ARG A 390 -10.95 -9.42 -17.59
C ARG A 390 -9.76 -8.70 -18.24
N GLU A 391 -10.00 -8.09 -19.37
CA GLU A 391 -9.01 -7.24 -20.03
C GLU A 391 -8.75 -6.01 -19.16
N THR A 392 -7.47 -5.75 -18.86
CA THR A 392 -7.07 -4.81 -17.82
C THR A 392 -7.25 -3.33 -18.22
N MET A 393 -7.26 -3.04 -19.52
CA MET A 393 -7.40 -1.66 -20.03
C MET A 393 -8.87 -1.27 -20.20
N THR A 394 -9.68 -2.13 -20.79
CA THR A 394 -11.09 -1.84 -21.07
C THR A 394 -12.03 -2.28 -19.94
N GLY A 395 -11.57 -3.18 -19.08
CA GLY A 395 -12.38 -3.81 -18.04
C GLY A 395 -13.41 -4.81 -18.55
N LYS A 396 -13.45 -5.08 -19.87
CA LYS A 396 -14.36 -6.07 -20.48
C LYS A 396 -13.86 -7.48 -20.18
N THR A 397 -14.79 -8.41 -20.08
CA THR A 397 -14.47 -9.83 -19.93
C THR A 397 -14.51 -10.51 -21.29
N GLU A 398 -13.41 -11.16 -21.64
CA GLU A 398 -13.25 -11.93 -22.86
C GLU A 398 -12.99 -13.40 -22.53
N LEU A 399 -13.44 -14.31 -23.39
CA LEU A 399 -13.10 -15.71 -23.28
C LEU A 399 -11.80 -16.00 -24.05
N ARG A 400 -10.80 -16.51 -23.35
CA ARG A 400 -9.49 -16.85 -23.93
C ARG A 400 -9.07 -18.27 -23.57
N PRO A 401 -8.33 -18.97 -24.45
CA PRO A 401 -7.79 -20.28 -24.14
C PRO A 401 -6.90 -20.24 -22.89
N ILE A 402 -7.09 -21.16 -21.94
CA ILE A 402 -6.36 -21.19 -20.67
C ILE A 402 -4.86 -21.27 -20.87
N ASN A 403 -4.38 -22.01 -21.89
CA ASN A 403 -2.96 -22.10 -22.21
C ASN A 403 -2.34 -20.77 -22.64
N GLU A 404 -3.09 -19.83 -23.22
CA GLU A 404 -2.57 -18.53 -23.63
C GLU A 404 -2.37 -17.57 -22.45
N VAL A 405 -3.15 -17.74 -21.38
CA VAL A 405 -3.17 -16.86 -20.22
C VAL A 405 -2.54 -17.48 -18.97
N ALA A 406 -2.10 -18.73 -19.08
CA ALA A 406 -1.45 -19.45 -18.00
C ALA A 406 -0.12 -18.83 -17.57
N SER A 407 0.19 -18.96 -16.29
CA SER A 407 1.45 -18.57 -15.69
C SER A 407 1.74 -19.43 -14.45
N SER A 408 2.93 -19.33 -13.91
CA SER A 408 3.33 -20.01 -12.66
C SER A 408 2.39 -19.70 -11.48
N HIS A 409 1.74 -18.55 -11.48
CA HIS A 409 0.75 -18.23 -10.44
C HIS A 409 -0.52 -19.07 -10.53
N MET A 410 -0.84 -19.61 -11.73
CA MET A 410 -1.95 -20.54 -11.90
C MET A 410 -1.73 -21.85 -11.14
N ALA A 411 -0.49 -22.35 -11.02
CA ALA A 411 -0.20 -23.53 -10.21
C ALA A 411 -0.62 -23.34 -8.74
N ARG A 412 -0.31 -22.19 -8.17
CA ARG A 412 -0.75 -21.85 -6.82
C ARG A 412 -2.26 -21.74 -6.69
N ARG A 413 -2.92 -21.16 -7.70
CA ARG A 413 -4.40 -21.13 -7.76
C ARG A 413 -4.98 -22.54 -7.83
N THR A 414 -4.39 -23.41 -8.64
CA THR A 414 -4.76 -24.83 -8.77
C THR A 414 -4.68 -25.53 -7.41
N PHE A 415 -3.58 -25.37 -6.69
CA PHE A 415 -3.42 -25.95 -5.36
C PHE A 415 -4.49 -25.46 -4.37
N VAL A 416 -4.62 -24.15 -4.22
CA VAL A 416 -5.53 -23.54 -3.23
C VAL A 416 -6.99 -23.83 -3.57
N ALA A 417 -7.39 -23.70 -4.85
CA ALA A 417 -8.78 -23.88 -5.24
C ALA A 417 -9.24 -25.35 -5.11
N ASN A 418 -8.40 -26.32 -5.48
CA ASN A 418 -8.75 -27.73 -5.32
C ASN A 418 -8.77 -28.14 -3.85
N LEU A 419 -7.83 -27.65 -3.01
CA LEU A 419 -7.91 -27.89 -1.55
C LEU A 419 -9.17 -27.28 -0.93
N TYR A 420 -9.56 -26.09 -1.37
CA TYR A 420 -10.74 -25.42 -0.84
C TYR A 420 -12.03 -26.17 -1.19
N ARG A 421 -12.08 -26.86 -2.34
CA ARG A 421 -13.19 -27.73 -2.72
C ARG A 421 -13.34 -28.95 -1.78
N GLU A 422 -12.22 -29.51 -1.35
CA GLU A 422 -12.22 -30.68 -0.45
C GLU A 422 -12.41 -30.29 1.03
N THR A 423 -11.75 -29.21 1.44
CA THR A 423 -11.78 -28.74 2.82
C THR A 423 -11.90 -27.21 2.83
N PRO A 424 -13.12 -26.68 2.98
CA PRO A 424 -13.34 -25.23 2.92
C PRO A 424 -12.90 -24.49 4.22
N ASP A 425 -11.81 -24.93 4.85
CA ASP A 425 -11.21 -24.28 6.00
C ASP A 425 -10.03 -23.38 5.54
N PRO A 426 -10.21 -22.05 5.55
CA PRO A 426 -9.18 -21.12 5.15
C PRO A 426 -7.93 -21.17 6.03
N ASN A 427 -8.04 -21.60 7.30
CA ASN A 427 -6.90 -21.65 8.21
C ASN A 427 -5.93 -22.76 7.80
N ILE A 428 -6.45 -23.96 7.54
CA ILE A 428 -5.63 -25.10 7.08
C ILE A 428 -4.94 -24.76 5.77
N ILE A 429 -5.68 -24.21 4.81
CA ILE A 429 -5.13 -23.88 3.49
C ILE A 429 -4.10 -22.74 3.59
N SER A 430 -4.29 -21.78 4.50
CA SER A 430 -3.33 -20.68 4.69
C SER A 430 -1.98 -21.18 5.21
N VAL A 431 -1.98 -22.13 6.14
CA VAL A 431 -0.76 -22.77 6.65
C VAL A 431 -0.03 -23.52 5.54
N MET A 432 -0.75 -24.27 4.70
CA MET A 432 -0.13 -25.02 3.60
C MET A 432 0.38 -24.09 2.50
N SER A 433 -0.35 -23.05 2.17
CA SER A 433 0.00 -22.15 1.09
C SER A 433 0.89 -20.97 1.48
N GLY A 434 1.15 -20.74 2.78
CA GLY A 434 1.90 -19.60 3.27
C GLY A 434 1.22 -18.25 2.98
N HIS A 435 -0.12 -18.20 3.08
CA HIS A 435 -0.88 -16.95 3.07
C HIS A 435 -0.99 -16.40 4.49
N VAL A 436 -0.94 -15.09 4.60
CA VAL A 436 -1.30 -14.41 5.85
C VAL A 436 -2.83 -14.52 6.02
N GLN A 437 -3.27 -14.90 7.23
CA GLN A 437 -4.70 -14.98 7.54
C GLN A 437 -5.40 -13.64 7.27
N GLY A 438 -6.64 -13.70 6.73
CA GLY A 438 -7.42 -12.51 6.40
C GLY A 438 -6.89 -11.69 5.21
N SER A 439 -5.93 -12.21 4.43
CA SER A 439 -5.45 -11.50 3.26
C SER A 439 -6.49 -11.49 2.13
N ARG A 440 -6.79 -10.29 1.57
CA ARG A 440 -7.66 -10.14 0.40
C ARG A 440 -7.27 -11.01 -0.79
N SER A 441 -5.98 -11.34 -0.93
CA SER A 441 -5.50 -12.26 -1.96
C SER A 441 -6.02 -13.67 -1.76
N PHE A 442 -6.20 -14.11 -0.51
CA PHE A 442 -6.73 -15.42 -0.20
C PHE A 442 -8.25 -15.49 -0.39
N GLU A 443 -8.97 -14.41 -0.03
CA GLU A 443 -10.43 -14.33 -0.23
C GLU A 443 -10.84 -14.52 -1.68
N ARG A 444 -10.01 -14.14 -2.64
CA ARG A 444 -10.25 -14.34 -4.08
C ARG A 444 -10.29 -15.80 -4.52
N TYR A 445 -9.64 -16.70 -3.77
CA TYR A 445 -9.71 -18.15 -4.03
C TYR A 445 -10.95 -18.78 -3.39
N ARG A 446 -11.62 -18.05 -2.51
CA ARG A 446 -12.86 -18.46 -1.85
C ARG A 446 -14.10 -18.17 -2.69
N SER A 447 -13.93 -17.74 -3.96
CA SER A 447 -15.07 -17.61 -4.87
C SER A 447 -15.80 -18.96 -4.91
N ILE A 448 -16.87 -19.00 -4.16
CA ILE A 448 -17.79 -20.12 -4.05
C ILE A 448 -18.34 -20.30 -5.46
N THR A 449 -17.87 -21.33 -6.15
CA THR A 449 -18.47 -21.72 -7.42
C THR A 449 -19.77 -22.44 -7.12
N ASP A 450 -20.76 -22.31 -7.99
CA ASP A 450 -22.05 -23.01 -7.87
C ASP A 450 -21.85 -24.52 -7.68
N ASP A 451 -20.74 -25.07 -8.21
CA ASP A 451 -20.34 -26.47 -8.03
C ASP A 451 -20.09 -26.83 -6.57
N ILE A 452 -19.47 -25.94 -5.77
CA ILE A 452 -19.23 -26.18 -4.33
C ILE A 452 -20.54 -26.15 -3.56
N THR A 453 -21.42 -25.19 -3.89
CA THR A 453 -22.73 -25.09 -3.23
C THR A 453 -23.62 -26.28 -3.58
N ARG A 454 -23.63 -26.76 -4.83
CA ARG A 454 -24.34 -27.98 -5.22
C ARG A 454 -23.79 -29.20 -4.49
N ALA A 455 -22.47 -29.41 -4.51
CA ALA A 455 -21.85 -30.55 -3.81
C ALA A 455 -22.12 -30.55 -2.29
N LEU A 456 -22.29 -29.38 -1.67
CA LEU A 456 -22.69 -29.26 -0.27
C LEU A 456 -24.15 -29.65 -0.05
N ILE A 457 -25.06 -29.27 -0.96
CA ILE A 457 -26.46 -29.66 -0.91
C ILE A 457 -26.61 -31.18 -1.13
N ASP A 458 -25.97 -31.71 -2.18
CA ASP A 458 -25.97 -33.15 -2.49
C ASP A 458 -25.45 -33.97 -1.28
N LYS A 459 -24.39 -33.51 -0.63
CA LYS A 459 -23.84 -34.15 0.57
C LYS A 459 -24.75 -34.06 1.83
N GLN A 460 -25.67 -33.10 1.86
CA GLN A 460 -26.68 -33.02 2.88
C GLN A 460 -27.84 -33.98 2.63
N GLU A 461 -28.22 -34.14 1.34
CA GLU A 461 -29.28 -35.08 0.95
C GLU A 461 -28.85 -36.55 1.13
N ASP A 462 -27.57 -36.86 0.85
CA ASP A 462 -26.99 -38.20 1.09
C ASP A 462 -26.91 -38.62 2.58
N LYS A 463 -27.17 -37.67 3.50
CA LYS A 463 -27.17 -37.93 4.95
C LYS A 463 -28.57 -38.08 5.55
N LEU A 464 -29.63 -37.93 4.76
CA LEU A 464 -31.01 -38.13 5.11
C LEU A 464 -31.48 -39.52 4.67
#